data_628ebc2c156f40290ea0a3f2734238b5
#
_entry.id   628ebc2c156f40290ea0a3f2734238b5
#
_cell.length_a   1.000
_cell.length_b   1.000
_cell.length_c   1.000
_cell.angle_alpha   90.00
_cell.angle_beta   90.00
_cell.angle_gamma   90.00
#
_symmetry.space_group_name_H-M   'P 1'
#
loop_
_entity.id
_entity.type
_entity.pdbx_description
1 polymer ?
#
loop_
_entity_poly.entity_id
_entity_poly.type
_entity_poly.pdbx_seq_one_letter_code
_entity_poly.pdbx_strand_id
1 'polypeptide(L)'
;GKTFGHPDEVTDLMAHFRGNNFAKAAIDAAVWDIYGKMLGKPCRQLLGGTRTEVEVGPSFGIKKEPSMLVKAVGEKLAEGFRRIKIKVSPGFDTPYIEAVRREFPNISLMVDANNAYGNSDFDLIADWDRFHLLMIEQPLDEHDIYFHSLLRKKIRNPVCLDESIHTMHDAQCCAALGSADIINIKVCRVGGLTNARRIHDFCREKGIANWIGSRVGSGVAEAARLAAATLPNCSLPSDCVISAMYMSDDILAEPFEMRGGMVKVMEKPGLGIEVDREKLAKYAPERLTVR
;
A
#
# COMPACT_ATOMS: atom_id res chain seq x y z
N GLY A 1 8.94 13.83 -31.10
CA GLY A 1 8.93 13.03 -29.87
C GLY A 1 10.21 13.28 -29.07
N LYS A 2 10.16 13.04 -27.75
CA LYS A 2 11.35 13.05 -26.91
C LYS A 2 11.82 11.62 -26.70
N THR A 3 13.12 11.38 -26.70
CA THR A 3 13.72 10.12 -26.26
C THR A 3 14.12 10.24 -24.79
N PHE A 4 14.11 9.15 -24.07
CA PHE A 4 14.54 9.10 -22.66
C PHE A 4 15.41 7.85 -22.44
N GLY A 5 16.39 7.98 -21.57
CA GLY A 5 17.34 6.91 -21.22
C GLY A 5 16.99 6.18 -19.93
N HIS A 6 16.16 6.78 -19.06
CA HIS A 6 15.74 6.21 -17.79
C HIS A 6 14.29 6.59 -17.45
N PRO A 7 13.52 5.71 -16.75
CA PRO A 7 12.15 6.01 -16.37
C PRO A 7 11.95 7.29 -15.56
N ASP A 8 12.92 7.69 -14.74
CA ASP A 8 12.88 8.93 -13.95
C ASP A 8 12.65 10.16 -14.82
N GLU A 9 13.24 10.21 -16.04
CA GLU A 9 13.09 11.32 -16.98
C GLU A 9 11.64 11.49 -17.44
N VAL A 10 10.92 10.38 -17.61
CA VAL A 10 9.50 10.41 -18.01
C VAL A 10 8.63 10.94 -16.87
N THR A 11 8.92 10.52 -15.65
CA THR A 11 8.23 11.04 -14.45
C THR A 11 8.46 12.53 -14.32
N ASP A 12 9.69 13.02 -14.51
CA ASP A 12 10.01 14.46 -14.44
C ASP A 12 9.35 15.25 -15.60
N LEU A 13 9.24 14.66 -16.79
CA LEU A 13 8.47 15.26 -17.90
C LEU A 13 6.98 15.40 -17.57
N MET A 14 6.41 14.49 -16.79
CA MET A 14 5.01 14.56 -16.37
C MET A 14 4.77 15.50 -15.17
N ALA A 15 5.81 16.02 -14.54
CA ALA A 15 5.70 16.81 -13.31
C ALA A 15 4.93 18.12 -13.50
N HIS A 16 4.96 18.72 -14.72
CA HIS A 16 4.24 19.97 -15.02
C HIS A 16 2.71 19.78 -15.07
N PHE A 17 2.21 18.55 -15.27
CA PHE A 17 0.78 18.27 -15.15
C PHE A 17 0.43 18.10 -13.66
N ARG A 18 -0.41 18.97 -13.13
CA ARG A 18 -0.85 18.91 -11.74
C ARG A 18 -1.85 17.77 -11.54
N GLY A 19 -1.73 17.06 -10.42
CA GLY A 19 -2.61 15.94 -10.09
C GLY A 19 -2.47 14.77 -11.07
N ASN A 20 -3.59 14.06 -11.32
CA ASN A 20 -3.68 12.91 -12.22
C ASN A 20 -2.69 11.77 -11.92
N ASN A 21 -2.34 11.58 -10.64
CA ASN A 21 -1.30 10.66 -10.22
C ASN A 21 -1.57 9.20 -10.63
N PHE A 22 -2.83 8.78 -10.67
CA PHE A 22 -3.20 7.44 -11.13
C PHE A 22 -2.86 7.23 -12.62
N ALA A 23 -3.14 8.22 -13.47
CA ALA A 23 -2.78 8.16 -14.89
C ALA A 23 -1.25 8.20 -15.08
N LYS A 24 -0.55 9.05 -14.32
CA LYS A 24 0.91 9.09 -14.32
C LYS A 24 1.52 7.76 -13.89
N ALA A 25 0.96 7.12 -12.87
CA ALA A 25 1.41 5.82 -12.40
C ALA A 25 1.27 4.72 -13.47
N ALA A 26 0.22 4.76 -14.28
CA ALA A 26 0.04 3.81 -15.38
C ALA A 26 1.12 3.99 -16.45
N ILE A 27 1.43 5.24 -16.80
CA ILE A 27 2.50 5.56 -17.78
C ILE A 27 3.87 5.17 -17.20
N ASP A 28 4.16 5.56 -15.98
CA ASP A 28 5.41 5.23 -15.28
C ASP A 28 5.64 3.72 -15.20
N ALA A 29 4.62 2.94 -14.82
CA ALA A 29 4.70 1.48 -14.76
C ALA A 29 4.98 0.87 -16.15
N ALA A 30 4.35 1.37 -17.21
CA ALA A 30 4.59 0.91 -18.57
C ALA A 30 6.02 1.22 -19.03
N VAL A 31 6.55 2.39 -18.66
CA VAL A 31 7.94 2.78 -18.97
C VAL A 31 8.94 1.92 -18.21
N TRP A 32 8.71 1.63 -16.93
CA TRP A 32 9.52 0.69 -16.16
C TRP A 32 9.50 -0.72 -16.73
N ASP A 33 8.32 -1.18 -17.21
CA ASP A 33 8.19 -2.49 -17.87
C ASP A 33 9.03 -2.59 -19.13
N ILE A 34 8.91 -1.61 -20.03
CA ILE A 34 9.70 -1.54 -21.26
C ILE A 34 11.19 -1.45 -20.95
N TYR A 35 11.59 -0.59 -20.01
CA TYR A 35 12.98 -0.42 -19.64
C TYR A 35 13.59 -1.70 -19.06
N GLY A 36 12.85 -2.40 -18.20
CA GLY A 36 13.28 -3.70 -17.69
C GLY A 36 13.41 -4.77 -18.77
N LYS A 37 12.46 -4.81 -19.71
CA LYS A 37 12.52 -5.72 -20.86
C LYS A 37 13.70 -5.44 -21.78
N MET A 38 14.01 -4.17 -22.05
CA MET A 38 15.18 -3.77 -22.85
C MET A 38 16.50 -4.18 -22.19
N LEU A 39 16.58 -4.11 -20.86
CA LEU A 39 17.78 -4.48 -20.10
C LEU A 39 17.84 -5.97 -19.73
N GLY A 40 16.79 -6.74 -20.01
CA GLY A 40 16.67 -8.14 -19.60
C GLY A 40 16.62 -8.33 -18.07
N LYS A 41 16.11 -7.33 -17.32
CA LYS A 41 16.09 -7.32 -15.87
C LYS A 41 14.69 -7.10 -15.29
N PRO A 42 14.32 -7.75 -14.16
CA PRO A 42 13.07 -7.47 -13.46
C PRO A 42 13.05 -6.04 -12.90
N CYS A 43 11.88 -5.39 -12.91
CA CYS A 43 11.70 -4.06 -12.33
C CYS A 43 12.13 -4.00 -10.87
N ARG A 44 11.85 -5.04 -10.06
CA ARG A 44 12.28 -5.08 -8.67
C ARG A 44 13.80 -4.86 -8.50
N GLN A 45 14.63 -5.47 -9.36
CA GLN A 45 16.09 -5.29 -9.31
C GLN A 45 16.50 -3.87 -9.71
N LEU A 46 15.89 -3.33 -10.76
CA LEU A 46 16.18 -1.98 -11.24
C LEU A 46 15.74 -0.89 -10.25
N LEU A 47 14.70 -1.16 -9.46
CA LEU A 47 14.25 -0.29 -8.37
C LEU A 47 15.15 -0.37 -7.14
N GLY A 48 16.00 -1.40 -7.01
CA GLY A 48 16.83 -1.65 -5.83
C GLY A 48 16.16 -2.56 -4.79
N GLY A 49 15.17 -3.34 -5.19
CA GLY A 49 14.51 -4.34 -4.33
C GLY A 49 15.44 -5.49 -3.98
N THR A 50 15.37 -5.95 -2.73
CA THR A 50 16.27 -6.96 -2.15
C THR A 50 15.59 -8.31 -1.89
N ARG A 51 14.26 -8.38 -2.00
CA ARG A 51 13.46 -9.58 -1.68
C ARG A 51 12.86 -10.18 -2.93
N THR A 52 12.67 -11.50 -2.91
CA THR A 52 11.99 -12.29 -3.97
C THR A 52 10.57 -12.68 -3.59
N GLU A 53 10.21 -12.47 -2.33
CA GLU A 53 8.89 -12.70 -1.77
C GLU A 53 8.49 -11.51 -0.90
N VAL A 54 7.20 -11.23 -0.82
CA VAL A 54 6.61 -10.15 -0.03
C VAL A 54 5.59 -10.73 0.92
N GLU A 55 5.74 -10.43 2.21
CA GLU A 55 4.71 -10.72 3.20
C GLU A 55 3.53 -9.77 3.03
N VAL A 56 2.33 -10.33 3.01
CA VAL A 56 1.08 -9.58 2.87
C VAL A 56 0.13 -9.90 4.01
N GLY A 57 -0.75 -8.96 4.33
CA GLY A 57 -1.77 -9.14 5.36
C GLY A 57 -3.16 -8.77 4.84
N PRO A 58 -4.20 -9.50 5.27
CA PRO A 58 -5.57 -9.19 4.91
C PRO A 58 -6.05 -7.91 5.60
N SER A 59 -7.01 -7.25 4.96
CA SER A 59 -7.74 -6.11 5.52
C SER A 59 -9.22 -6.46 5.64
N PHE A 60 -9.77 -6.26 6.83
CA PHE A 60 -11.17 -6.53 7.11
C PHE A 60 -11.95 -5.22 7.16
N GLY A 61 -12.96 -5.10 6.31
CA GLY A 61 -13.96 -4.05 6.41
C GLY A 61 -14.79 -4.18 7.68
N ILE A 62 -15.49 -3.10 8.05
CA ILE A 62 -16.40 -3.05 9.19
C ILE A 62 -17.41 -4.21 9.12
N LYS A 63 -17.56 -4.94 10.23
CA LYS A 63 -18.53 -6.02 10.40
C LYS A 63 -19.70 -5.53 11.26
N LYS A 64 -20.85 -6.18 11.11
CA LYS A 64 -22.02 -5.86 11.91
C LYS A 64 -21.80 -6.11 13.41
N GLU A 65 -21.07 -7.16 13.75
CA GLU A 65 -20.82 -7.58 15.14
C GLU A 65 -19.33 -7.92 15.33
N PRO A 66 -18.75 -7.63 16.51
CA PRO A 66 -17.35 -7.98 16.81
C PRO A 66 -17.04 -9.48 16.65
N SER A 67 -18.00 -10.36 17.02
CA SER A 67 -17.85 -11.81 16.88
C SER A 67 -17.65 -12.27 15.44
N MET A 68 -18.30 -11.60 14.48
CA MET A 68 -18.10 -11.88 13.06
C MET A 68 -16.70 -11.50 12.59
N LEU A 69 -16.14 -10.42 13.14
CA LEU A 69 -14.78 -10.00 12.85
C LEU A 69 -13.79 -11.00 13.43
N VAL A 70 -13.96 -11.39 14.69
CA VAL A 70 -13.10 -12.39 15.37
C VAL A 70 -13.05 -13.69 14.59
N LYS A 71 -14.20 -14.21 14.14
CA LYS A 71 -14.27 -15.42 13.30
C LYS A 71 -13.47 -15.25 12.01
N ALA A 72 -13.71 -14.16 11.27
CA ALA A 72 -13.01 -13.91 10.00
C ALA A 72 -11.48 -13.74 10.18
N VAL A 73 -11.06 -13.12 11.26
CA VAL A 73 -9.63 -13.01 11.65
C VAL A 73 -9.05 -14.40 11.91
N GLY A 74 -9.74 -15.25 12.68
CA GLY A 74 -9.30 -16.61 12.97
C GLY A 74 -9.11 -17.45 11.71
N GLU A 75 -10.03 -17.35 10.75
CA GLU A 75 -9.93 -18.02 9.45
C GLU A 75 -8.64 -17.60 8.70
N LYS A 76 -8.32 -16.30 8.66
CA LYS A 76 -7.11 -15.81 7.98
C LYS A 76 -5.81 -16.16 8.72
N LEU A 77 -5.83 -16.19 10.04
CA LEU A 77 -4.70 -16.70 10.82
C LEU A 77 -4.43 -18.19 10.54
N ALA A 78 -5.49 -18.99 10.40
CA ALA A 78 -5.37 -20.41 10.03
C ALA A 78 -4.82 -20.62 8.60
N GLU A 79 -5.06 -19.68 7.67
CA GLU A 79 -4.43 -19.63 6.34
C GLU A 79 -2.95 -19.24 6.35
N GLY A 80 -2.40 -18.83 7.53
CA GLY A 80 -0.99 -18.50 7.71
C GLY A 80 -0.66 -17.01 7.63
N PHE A 81 -1.63 -16.11 7.53
CA PHE A 81 -1.39 -14.68 7.63
C PHE A 81 -0.93 -14.28 9.04
N ARG A 82 0.01 -13.35 9.13
CA ARG A 82 0.59 -12.93 10.41
C ARG A 82 0.18 -11.51 10.82
N ARG A 83 0.00 -10.59 9.86
CA ARG A 83 -0.46 -9.24 10.10
C ARG A 83 -1.96 -9.15 9.76
N ILE A 84 -2.75 -8.61 10.68
CA ILE A 84 -4.19 -8.39 10.52
C ILE A 84 -4.47 -6.90 10.56
N LYS A 85 -5.15 -6.40 9.53
CA LYS A 85 -5.69 -5.03 9.49
C LYS A 85 -7.20 -5.05 9.63
N ILE A 86 -7.73 -4.28 10.57
CA ILE A 86 -9.18 -4.08 10.74
C ILE A 86 -9.54 -2.62 10.51
N LYS A 87 -10.63 -2.37 9.81
CA LYS A 87 -11.14 -1.01 9.64
C LYS A 87 -11.93 -0.60 10.88
N VAL A 88 -11.74 0.67 11.26
CA VAL A 88 -12.43 1.27 12.41
C VAL A 88 -13.07 2.60 12.00
N SER A 89 -14.16 2.94 12.67
CA SER A 89 -14.83 4.24 12.57
C SER A 89 -15.65 4.49 13.84
N PRO A 90 -16.10 5.72 14.12
CA PRO A 90 -16.91 5.99 15.30
C PRO A 90 -18.08 4.99 15.46
N GLY A 91 -18.15 4.33 16.62
CA GLY A 91 -19.10 3.28 16.93
C GLY A 91 -18.73 1.86 16.48
N PHE A 92 -17.68 1.72 15.66
CA PHE A 92 -17.15 0.43 15.18
C PHE A 92 -15.63 0.36 15.42
N ASP A 93 -15.19 0.65 16.63
CA ASP A 93 -13.79 0.82 17.00
C ASP A 93 -13.39 0.03 18.25
N THR A 94 -13.34 0.64 19.41
CA THR A 94 -12.84 0.05 20.65
C THR A 94 -13.38 -1.34 20.96
N PRO A 95 -14.71 -1.62 20.88
CA PRO A 95 -15.24 -2.97 21.13
C PRO A 95 -14.74 -4.02 20.13
N TYR A 96 -14.48 -3.61 18.89
CA TYR A 96 -13.99 -4.50 17.83
C TYR A 96 -12.50 -4.81 18.03
N ILE A 97 -11.69 -3.79 18.34
CA ILE A 97 -10.27 -3.96 18.65
C ILE A 97 -10.11 -4.87 19.88
N GLU A 98 -10.88 -4.60 20.92
CA GLU A 98 -10.86 -5.37 22.17
C GLU A 98 -11.25 -6.84 21.95
N ALA A 99 -12.30 -7.09 21.18
CA ALA A 99 -12.75 -8.46 20.88
C ALA A 99 -11.67 -9.26 20.15
N VAL A 100 -11.02 -8.66 19.13
CA VAL A 100 -9.95 -9.30 18.38
C VAL A 100 -8.72 -9.51 19.28
N ARG A 101 -8.30 -8.51 20.04
CA ARG A 101 -7.12 -8.59 20.90
C ARG A 101 -7.31 -9.60 22.05
N ARG A 102 -8.52 -9.71 22.62
CA ARG A 102 -8.83 -10.71 23.66
C ARG A 102 -8.71 -12.13 23.14
N GLU A 103 -9.22 -12.40 21.92
CA GLU A 103 -9.15 -13.74 21.33
C GLU A 103 -7.75 -14.06 20.83
N PHE A 104 -7.05 -13.08 20.26
CA PHE A 104 -5.74 -13.24 19.66
C PHE A 104 -4.73 -12.26 20.29
N PRO A 105 -4.24 -12.52 21.51
CA PRO A 105 -3.45 -11.53 22.28
C PRO A 105 -2.11 -11.17 21.63
N ASN A 106 -1.51 -12.06 20.83
CA ASN A 106 -0.13 -11.92 20.33
C ASN A 106 -0.03 -11.64 18.83
N ILE A 107 -1.14 -11.42 18.13
CA ILE A 107 -1.09 -11.15 16.69
C ILE A 107 -0.59 -9.73 16.39
N SER A 108 0.01 -9.57 15.23
CA SER A 108 0.35 -8.26 14.67
C SER A 108 -0.93 -7.59 14.16
N LEU A 109 -1.61 -6.86 15.06
CA LEU A 109 -2.89 -6.18 14.79
C LEU A 109 -2.66 -4.70 14.51
N MET A 110 -3.22 -4.19 13.42
CA MET A 110 -3.30 -2.77 13.12
C MET A 110 -4.75 -2.34 12.85
N VAL A 111 -5.01 -1.06 13.03
CA VAL A 111 -6.29 -0.45 12.68
C VAL A 111 -6.11 0.55 11.55
N ASP A 112 -7.13 0.67 10.70
CA ASP A 112 -7.20 1.63 9.61
C ASP A 112 -8.49 2.43 9.75
N ALA A 113 -8.36 3.71 10.00
CA ALA A 113 -9.47 4.61 10.27
C ALA A 113 -9.97 5.32 9.00
N ASN A 114 -9.22 5.32 7.90
CA ASN A 114 -9.59 5.99 6.64
C ASN A 114 -10.20 7.38 6.87
N ASN A 115 -9.53 8.24 7.61
CA ASN A 115 -9.92 9.63 7.91
C ASN A 115 -11.17 9.79 8.81
N ALA A 116 -11.57 8.76 9.57
CA ALA A 116 -12.87 8.75 10.23
C ALA A 116 -12.94 9.59 11.52
N TYR A 117 -11.82 10.05 12.07
CA TYR A 117 -11.74 10.78 13.34
C TYR A 117 -11.27 12.21 13.16
N GLY A 118 -11.51 13.01 14.19
CA GLY A 118 -11.09 14.40 14.27
C GLY A 118 -10.27 14.69 15.54
N ASN A 119 -9.92 15.97 15.74
CA ASN A 119 -9.10 16.39 16.86
C ASN A 119 -9.80 16.16 18.23
N SER A 120 -11.13 16.12 18.27
CA SER A 120 -11.92 15.79 19.46
C SER A 120 -11.76 14.34 19.91
N ASP A 121 -11.28 13.46 19.06
CA ASP A 121 -11.19 12.03 19.31
C ASP A 121 -9.81 11.58 19.82
N PHE A 122 -8.90 12.52 20.07
CA PHE A 122 -7.54 12.22 20.53
C PHE A 122 -7.50 11.37 21.80
N ASP A 123 -8.42 11.61 22.75
CA ASP A 123 -8.49 10.84 24.01
C ASP A 123 -8.96 9.40 23.73
N LEU A 124 -9.94 9.22 22.86
CA LEU A 124 -10.39 7.90 22.39
C LEU A 124 -9.25 7.12 21.74
N ILE A 125 -8.52 7.76 20.81
CA ILE A 125 -7.41 7.12 20.09
C ILE A 125 -6.26 6.80 21.07
N ALA A 126 -6.00 7.66 22.07
CA ALA A 126 -4.98 7.41 23.09
C ALA A 126 -5.34 6.21 23.99
N ASP A 127 -6.63 5.96 24.25
CA ASP A 127 -7.06 4.77 25.00
C ASP A 127 -6.72 3.45 24.25
N TRP A 128 -6.57 3.49 22.93
CA TRP A 128 -6.15 2.32 22.15
C TRP A 128 -4.69 1.90 22.39
N ASP A 129 -3.88 2.70 23.09
CA ASP A 129 -2.52 2.32 23.48
C ASP A 129 -2.48 1.03 24.32
N ARG A 130 -3.56 0.72 25.06
CA ARG A 130 -3.70 -0.53 25.81
C ARG A 130 -3.74 -1.79 24.94
N PHE A 131 -4.05 -1.65 23.65
CA PHE A 131 -4.14 -2.78 22.75
C PHE A 131 -2.81 -3.10 22.04
N HIS A 132 -1.76 -2.31 22.22
CA HIS A 132 -0.44 -2.51 21.62
C HIS A 132 -0.53 -2.80 20.11
N LEU A 133 -1.10 -1.86 19.40
CA LEU A 133 -1.30 -1.97 17.95
C LEU A 133 0.04 -1.84 17.20
N LEU A 134 0.17 -2.56 16.08
CA LEU A 134 1.31 -2.39 15.18
C LEU A 134 1.37 -0.95 14.65
N MET A 135 0.22 -0.39 14.32
CA MET A 135 0.04 1.00 13.91
C MET A 135 -1.44 1.39 13.91
N ILE A 136 -1.68 2.70 13.94
CA ILE A 136 -2.97 3.34 13.64
C ILE A 136 -2.81 4.05 12.32
N GLU A 137 -3.48 3.53 11.27
CA GLU A 137 -3.40 4.06 9.91
C GLU A 137 -4.45 5.14 9.71
N GLN A 138 -4.02 6.30 9.20
CA GLN A 138 -4.78 7.48 8.80
C GLN A 138 -5.96 7.80 9.73
N PRO A 139 -5.70 8.12 11.00
CA PRO A 139 -6.77 8.41 11.95
C PRO A 139 -7.54 9.70 11.61
N LEU A 140 -6.85 10.75 11.15
CA LEU A 140 -7.41 12.08 10.91
C LEU A 140 -7.57 12.37 9.41
N ASP A 141 -8.12 13.52 9.07
CA ASP A 141 -8.37 14.01 7.71
C ASP A 141 -7.15 13.86 6.79
N GLU A 142 -7.38 13.54 5.51
CA GLU A 142 -6.33 13.29 4.52
C GLU A 142 -5.48 14.54 4.19
N HIS A 143 -6.01 15.73 4.41
CA HIS A 143 -5.28 16.99 4.19
C HIS A 143 -4.53 17.48 5.43
N ASP A 144 -4.63 16.74 6.53
CA ASP A 144 -4.10 17.15 7.82
C ASP A 144 -2.81 16.38 8.19
N ILE A 145 -1.68 17.00 7.95
CA ILE A 145 -0.38 16.49 8.45
C ILE A 145 -0.07 17.07 9.83
N TYR A 146 -0.54 18.28 10.14
CA TYR A 146 -0.20 18.98 11.37
C TYR A 146 -0.81 18.35 12.61
N PHE A 147 -2.12 18.12 12.65
CA PHE A 147 -2.75 17.53 13.83
C PHE A 147 -2.35 16.05 14.04
N HIS A 148 -1.98 15.33 12.98
CA HIS A 148 -1.32 14.03 13.15
C HIS A 148 -0.04 14.14 13.98
N SER A 149 0.73 15.24 13.86
CA SER A 149 1.93 15.46 14.68
C SER A 149 1.60 15.70 16.16
N LEU A 150 0.44 16.29 16.45
CA LEU A 150 -0.03 16.47 17.84
C LEU A 150 -0.55 15.15 18.41
N LEU A 151 -1.33 14.39 17.64
CA LEU A 151 -1.80 13.07 18.02
C LEU A 151 -0.63 12.14 18.33
N ARG A 152 0.38 12.07 17.43
CA ARG A 152 1.56 11.23 17.61
C ARG A 152 2.31 11.52 18.93
N LYS A 153 2.37 12.77 19.35
CA LYS A 153 3.00 13.14 20.63
C LYS A 153 2.19 12.68 21.86
N LYS A 154 0.90 12.42 21.68
CA LYS A 154 -0.02 12.03 22.74
C LYS A 154 -0.14 10.52 22.93
N ILE A 155 0.14 9.73 21.89
CA ILE A 155 -0.06 8.28 21.87
C ILE A 155 1.28 7.52 21.78
N ARG A 156 1.26 6.24 22.16
CA ARG A 156 2.41 5.32 22.07
C ARG A 156 2.33 4.39 20.88
N ASN A 157 1.11 4.04 20.43
CA ASN A 157 0.94 3.28 19.20
C ASN A 157 1.51 4.07 18.02
N PRO A 158 2.27 3.44 17.11
CA PRO A 158 2.79 4.11 15.93
C PRO A 158 1.67 4.69 15.05
N VAL A 159 1.85 5.91 14.57
CA VAL A 159 0.97 6.55 13.58
C VAL A 159 1.48 6.24 12.18
N CYS A 160 0.58 5.81 11.30
CA CYS A 160 0.85 5.61 9.88
C CYS A 160 0.02 6.57 9.03
N LEU A 161 0.67 7.31 8.12
CA LEU A 161 -0.04 8.13 7.13
C LEU A 161 -0.20 7.34 5.83
N ASP A 162 -1.43 7.37 5.31
CA ASP A 162 -1.85 6.79 4.03
C ASP A 162 -2.35 7.88 3.09
N GLU A 163 -3.60 8.28 3.23
CA GLU A 163 -4.28 9.22 2.35
C GLU A 163 -3.58 10.60 2.31
N SER A 164 -2.92 11.01 3.36
CA SER A 164 -2.17 12.27 3.42
C SER A 164 -0.92 12.32 2.54
N ILE A 165 -0.45 11.19 2.00
CA ILE A 165 0.80 11.12 1.24
C ILE A 165 0.53 10.96 -0.26
N HIS A 166 0.53 12.05 -0.99
CA HIS A 166 0.35 12.11 -2.45
C HIS A 166 1.64 12.40 -3.21
N THR A 167 2.58 13.08 -2.55
CA THR A 167 3.80 13.61 -3.17
C THR A 167 5.00 13.47 -2.25
N MET A 168 6.20 13.67 -2.80
CA MET A 168 7.41 13.82 -2.00
C MET A 168 7.30 14.96 -0.98
N HIS A 169 6.63 16.06 -1.34
CA HIS A 169 6.47 17.21 -0.43
C HIS A 169 5.67 16.83 0.82
N ASP A 170 4.63 15.99 0.70
CA ASP A 170 3.84 15.54 1.85
C ASP A 170 4.69 14.68 2.78
N ALA A 171 5.52 13.79 2.23
CA ALA A 171 6.48 13.01 3.02
C ALA A 171 7.52 13.90 3.73
N GLN A 172 7.99 14.97 3.08
CA GLN A 172 8.88 15.96 3.68
C GLN A 172 8.20 16.74 4.82
N CYS A 173 6.95 17.17 4.63
CA CYS A 173 6.15 17.81 5.67
C CYS A 173 5.93 16.86 6.86
N CYS A 174 5.58 15.60 6.59
CA CYS A 174 5.42 14.57 7.60
C CYS A 174 6.69 14.41 8.44
N ALA A 175 7.85 14.28 7.80
CA ALA A 175 9.13 14.16 8.48
C ALA A 175 9.49 15.41 9.29
N ALA A 176 9.29 16.61 8.73
CA ALA A 176 9.62 17.87 9.38
C ALA A 176 8.77 18.14 10.64
N LEU A 177 7.51 17.76 10.62
CA LEU A 177 6.57 17.92 11.74
C LEU A 177 6.62 16.74 12.73
N GLY A 178 7.18 15.61 12.34
CA GLY A 178 7.14 14.36 13.10
C GLY A 178 5.74 13.79 13.19
N SER A 179 5.00 13.77 12.08
CA SER A 179 3.56 13.44 12.07
C SER A 179 3.29 11.95 12.04
N ALA A 180 4.26 11.12 11.65
CA ALA A 180 4.09 9.67 11.62
C ALA A 180 5.41 8.93 11.86
N ASP A 181 5.29 7.69 12.28
CA ASP A 181 6.37 6.71 12.43
C ASP A 181 6.51 5.86 11.14
N ILE A 182 5.39 5.76 10.41
CA ILE A 182 5.23 4.87 9.26
C ILE A 182 4.53 5.63 8.14
N ILE A 183 4.94 5.37 6.90
CA ILE A 183 4.21 5.84 5.70
C ILE A 183 3.78 4.63 4.87
N ASN A 184 2.49 4.58 4.57
CA ASN A 184 1.89 3.70 3.58
C ASN A 184 2.06 4.31 2.19
N ILE A 185 2.94 3.73 1.38
CA ILE A 185 3.16 4.18 0.00
C ILE A 185 2.19 3.45 -0.91
N LYS A 186 1.26 4.18 -1.53
CA LYS A 186 0.40 3.65 -2.60
C LYS A 186 0.96 4.10 -3.95
N VAL A 187 1.57 3.17 -4.70
CA VAL A 187 2.24 3.42 -5.99
C VAL A 187 1.38 4.26 -6.94
N CYS A 188 0.09 3.95 -7.04
CA CYS A 188 -0.83 4.70 -7.90
C CYS A 188 -1.09 6.13 -7.40
N ARG A 189 -1.19 6.35 -6.08
CA ARG A 189 -1.48 7.66 -5.50
C ARG A 189 -0.29 8.60 -5.58
N VAL A 190 0.91 8.09 -5.44
CA VAL A 190 2.12 8.93 -5.52
C VAL A 190 2.62 9.13 -6.95
N GLY A 191 1.93 8.56 -7.96
CA GLY A 191 2.21 8.81 -9.37
C GLY A 191 3.21 7.85 -10.02
N GLY A 192 3.42 6.65 -9.44
CA GLY A 192 4.18 5.56 -10.04
C GLY A 192 5.33 5.04 -9.21
N LEU A 193 6.04 4.07 -9.77
CA LEU A 193 7.18 3.38 -9.16
C LEU A 193 8.36 4.32 -8.88
N THR A 194 8.61 5.27 -9.78
CA THR A 194 9.68 6.27 -9.64
C THR A 194 9.47 7.11 -8.38
N ASN A 195 8.28 7.67 -8.19
CA ASN A 195 7.96 8.47 -7.01
C ASN A 195 7.88 7.60 -5.75
N ALA A 196 7.34 6.39 -5.85
CA ALA A 196 7.30 5.45 -4.72
C ALA A 196 8.72 5.14 -4.22
N ARG A 197 9.68 4.88 -5.11
CA ARG A 197 11.09 4.69 -4.78
C ARG A 197 11.70 5.95 -4.14
N ARG A 198 11.46 7.12 -4.71
CA ARG A 198 11.98 8.40 -4.18
C ARG A 198 11.48 8.65 -2.75
N ILE A 199 10.18 8.44 -2.50
CA ILE A 199 9.59 8.57 -1.15
C ILE A 199 10.17 7.53 -0.19
N HIS A 200 10.29 6.27 -0.63
CA HIS A 200 10.90 5.20 0.14
C HIS A 200 12.33 5.57 0.56
N ASP A 201 13.18 6.05 -0.37
CA ASP A 201 14.57 6.38 -0.09
C ASP A 201 14.67 7.55 0.89
N PHE A 202 13.84 8.58 0.71
CA PHE A 202 13.73 9.70 1.66
C PHE A 202 13.32 9.22 3.06
N CYS A 203 12.29 8.39 3.16
CA CYS A 203 11.82 7.85 4.45
C CYS A 203 12.90 7.03 5.14
N ARG A 204 13.65 6.22 4.39
CA ARG A 204 14.80 5.46 4.91
C ARG A 204 15.85 6.38 5.53
N GLU A 205 16.18 7.49 4.87
CA GLU A 205 17.13 8.49 5.38
C GLU A 205 16.61 9.18 6.66
N LYS A 206 15.28 9.33 6.79
CA LYS A 206 14.64 9.95 7.95
C LYS A 206 14.27 8.97 9.07
N GLY A 207 14.51 7.68 8.89
CA GLY A 207 14.13 6.66 9.88
C GLY A 207 12.63 6.41 9.98
N ILE A 208 11.85 6.76 8.94
CA ILE A 208 10.42 6.50 8.85
C ILE A 208 10.22 5.17 8.14
N ALA A 209 9.57 4.21 8.78
CA ALA A 209 9.30 2.90 8.18
C ALA A 209 8.28 3.00 7.03
N ASN A 210 8.36 2.06 6.08
CA ASN A 210 7.42 2.01 4.96
C ASN A 210 6.79 0.63 4.80
N TRP A 211 5.67 0.63 4.13
CA TRP A 211 5.04 -0.54 3.53
C TRP A 211 4.24 -0.11 2.29
N ILE A 212 3.87 -1.07 1.44
CA ILE A 212 3.14 -0.78 0.21
C ILE A 212 1.67 -1.11 0.42
N GLY A 213 0.85 -0.07 0.38
CA GLY A 213 -0.59 -0.21 0.39
C GLY A 213 -1.17 -0.58 -0.96
N SER A 214 -2.42 -1.02 -0.95
CA SER A 214 -3.14 -1.45 -2.13
C SER A 214 -4.39 -0.60 -2.40
N ARG A 215 -4.79 -0.60 -3.65
CA ARG A 215 -6.15 -0.34 -4.13
C ARG A 215 -6.57 -1.53 -4.98
N VAL A 216 -7.86 -1.79 -5.05
CA VAL A 216 -8.40 -2.80 -5.98
C VAL A 216 -7.93 -2.46 -7.39
N GLY A 217 -7.34 -3.44 -8.06
CA GLY A 217 -6.77 -3.29 -9.40
C GLY A 217 -6.43 -4.64 -9.99
N SER A 218 -6.12 -4.68 -11.29
CA SER A 218 -5.68 -5.91 -11.96
C SER A 218 -4.29 -6.34 -11.53
N GLY A 219 -3.89 -7.54 -11.91
CA GLY A 219 -2.55 -8.07 -11.68
C GLY A 219 -1.43 -7.21 -12.27
N VAL A 220 -1.70 -6.36 -13.26
CA VAL A 220 -0.72 -5.37 -13.75
C VAL A 220 -0.36 -4.37 -12.65
N ALA A 221 -1.37 -3.85 -11.94
CA ALA A 221 -1.13 -2.96 -10.81
C ALA A 221 -0.47 -3.69 -9.64
N GLU A 222 -0.82 -4.98 -9.44
CA GLU A 222 -0.22 -5.82 -8.40
C GLU A 222 1.27 -6.07 -8.67
N ALA A 223 1.67 -6.34 -9.93
CA ALA A 223 3.07 -6.49 -10.31
C ALA A 223 3.92 -5.28 -9.91
N ALA A 224 3.42 -4.06 -10.18
CA ALA A 224 4.09 -2.83 -9.79
C ALA A 224 4.19 -2.68 -8.26
N ARG A 225 3.10 -2.96 -7.54
CA ARG A 225 3.09 -2.92 -6.05
C ARG A 225 4.06 -3.91 -5.44
N LEU A 226 4.04 -5.15 -5.92
CA LEU A 226 4.96 -6.19 -5.45
C LEU A 226 6.42 -5.81 -5.72
N ALA A 227 6.74 -5.26 -6.91
CA ALA A 227 8.09 -4.77 -7.19
C ALA A 227 8.53 -3.69 -6.20
N ALA A 228 7.67 -2.71 -5.90
CA ALA A 228 7.95 -1.67 -4.90
C ALA A 228 8.06 -2.24 -3.48
N ALA A 229 7.24 -3.23 -3.11
CA ALA A 229 7.25 -3.84 -1.78
C ALA A 229 8.54 -4.61 -1.47
N THR A 230 9.38 -4.90 -2.49
CA THR A 230 10.69 -5.51 -2.28
C THR A 230 11.77 -4.54 -1.81
N LEU A 231 11.51 -3.24 -1.83
CA LEU A 231 12.47 -2.20 -1.41
C LEU A 231 12.87 -2.37 0.07
N PRO A 232 14.13 -2.08 0.43
CA PRO A 232 14.68 -2.43 1.74
C PRO A 232 13.90 -1.88 2.94
N ASN A 233 13.45 -0.61 2.86
CA ASN A 233 12.73 0.05 3.96
C ASN A 233 11.24 -0.30 4.02
N CYS A 234 10.70 -1.07 3.07
CA CYS A 234 9.36 -1.66 3.16
C CYS A 234 9.39 -2.85 4.14
N SER A 235 9.59 -2.55 5.41
CA SER A 235 9.90 -3.55 6.46
C SER A 235 8.66 -4.19 7.10
N LEU A 236 7.47 -3.69 6.79
CA LEU A 236 6.20 -4.15 7.32
C LEU A 236 5.42 -4.95 6.25
N PRO A 237 4.58 -5.93 6.66
CA PRO A 237 3.74 -6.65 5.71
C PRO A 237 2.85 -5.71 4.90
N SER A 238 2.82 -5.92 3.60
CA SER A 238 2.12 -5.06 2.64
C SER A 238 0.65 -5.48 2.45
N ASP A 239 -0.16 -4.59 1.83
CA ASP A 239 -1.52 -4.93 1.38
C ASP A 239 -1.54 -5.46 -0.07
N CYS A 240 -0.41 -5.92 -0.58
CA CYS A 240 -0.26 -6.48 -1.94
C CYS A 240 -0.92 -7.86 -2.04
N VAL A 241 -2.20 -7.94 -1.69
CA VAL A 241 -3.00 -9.16 -1.83
C VAL A 241 -3.34 -9.39 -3.31
N ILE A 242 -3.23 -10.65 -3.74
CA ILE A 242 -3.46 -11.02 -5.14
C ILE A 242 -4.91 -10.80 -5.56
N SER A 243 -5.13 -10.51 -6.85
CA SER A 243 -6.45 -10.22 -7.42
C SER A 243 -7.47 -11.34 -7.15
N ALA A 244 -7.05 -12.59 -7.12
CA ALA A 244 -7.90 -13.74 -6.80
C ALA A 244 -8.59 -13.67 -5.42
N MET A 245 -8.16 -12.79 -4.51
CA MET A 245 -8.82 -12.61 -3.22
C MET A 245 -10.09 -11.73 -3.30
N TYR A 246 -10.28 -10.98 -4.37
CA TYR A 246 -11.38 -10.02 -4.52
C TYR A 246 -11.97 -9.93 -5.93
N MET A 247 -11.37 -10.62 -6.90
CA MET A 247 -11.87 -10.72 -8.27
C MET A 247 -12.06 -12.20 -8.65
N SER A 248 -13.08 -12.49 -9.45
CA SER A 248 -13.32 -13.83 -9.99
C SER A 248 -12.40 -14.20 -11.16
N ASP A 249 -11.79 -13.21 -11.80
CA ASP A 249 -10.86 -13.37 -12.92
C ASP A 249 -9.91 -12.17 -13.00
N ASP A 250 -8.80 -12.30 -13.70
CA ASP A 250 -7.81 -11.25 -13.92
C ASP A 250 -7.35 -11.28 -15.40
N ILE A 251 -6.81 -10.15 -15.85
CA ILE A 251 -6.30 -9.98 -17.23
C ILE A 251 -4.90 -10.55 -17.43
N LEU A 252 -4.29 -11.18 -16.41
CA LEU A 252 -3.00 -11.84 -16.55
C LEU A 252 -3.12 -13.22 -17.21
N ALA A 253 -2.12 -13.59 -18.01
CA ALA A 253 -1.96 -14.95 -18.53
C ALA A 253 -1.62 -15.94 -17.39
N GLU A 254 -0.74 -15.53 -16.49
CA GLU A 254 -0.34 -16.29 -15.31
C GLU A 254 -0.69 -15.48 -14.05
N PRO A 255 -1.61 -15.94 -13.19
CA PRO A 255 -1.95 -15.24 -11.95
C PRO A 255 -0.82 -15.32 -10.92
N PHE A 256 -0.80 -14.38 -9.99
CA PHE A 256 0.11 -14.46 -8.84
C PHE A 256 -0.28 -15.61 -7.91
N GLU A 257 0.72 -16.29 -7.36
CA GLU A 257 0.54 -17.28 -6.30
C GLU A 257 0.83 -16.67 -4.93
N MET A 258 -0.03 -17.03 -3.98
CA MET A 258 0.15 -16.67 -2.57
C MET A 258 0.07 -17.93 -1.71
N ARG A 259 1.01 -18.08 -0.77
CA ARG A 259 1.05 -19.21 0.16
C ARG A 259 1.38 -18.70 1.56
N GLY A 260 0.50 -18.97 2.54
CA GLY A 260 0.74 -18.60 3.93
C GLY A 260 1.01 -17.10 4.15
N GLY A 261 0.32 -16.23 3.41
CA GLY A 261 0.54 -14.78 3.48
C GLY A 261 1.81 -14.28 2.77
N MET A 262 2.50 -15.13 1.99
CA MET A 262 3.66 -14.76 1.18
C MET A 262 3.31 -14.77 -0.30
N VAL A 263 3.67 -13.71 -1.02
CA VAL A 263 3.50 -13.58 -2.48
C VAL A 263 4.88 -13.56 -3.13
N LYS A 264 5.09 -14.48 -4.09
CA LYS A 264 6.32 -14.53 -4.86
C LYS A 264 6.34 -13.40 -5.88
N VAL A 265 7.43 -12.65 -5.92
CA VAL A 265 7.62 -11.57 -6.88
C VAL A 265 8.15 -12.12 -8.20
N MET A 266 7.63 -11.63 -9.33
CA MET A 266 8.02 -12.08 -10.66
C MET A 266 9.49 -11.76 -10.96
N GLU A 267 10.19 -12.75 -11.54
CA GLU A 267 11.63 -12.69 -11.87
C GLU A 267 11.87 -12.42 -13.37
N LYS A 268 10.83 -12.47 -14.22
CA LYS A 268 10.94 -12.17 -15.64
C LYS A 268 11.26 -10.69 -15.88
N PRO A 269 11.90 -10.29 -17.00
CA PRO A 269 12.19 -8.89 -17.31
C PRO A 269 10.96 -7.98 -17.28
N GLY A 270 11.16 -6.72 -16.94
CA GLY A 270 10.10 -5.73 -16.76
C GLY A 270 9.31 -5.97 -15.49
N LEU A 271 8.01 -5.78 -15.50
CA LEU A 271 7.09 -6.14 -14.41
C LEU A 271 6.95 -7.66 -14.24
N GLY A 272 7.49 -8.43 -15.19
CA GLY A 272 7.54 -9.89 -15.15
C GLY A 272 6.22 -10.58 -15.43
N ILE A 273 5.25 -9.87 -16.01
CA ILE A 273 3.90 -10.36 -16.32
C ILE A 273 3.61 -10.30 -17.81
N GLU A 274 2.62 -11.10 -18.23
CA GLU A 274 2.02 -11.02 -19.55
C GLU A 274 0.51 -10.81 -19.43
N VAL A 275 -0.02 -9.92 -20.26
CA VAL A 275 -1.45 -9.63 -20.34
C VAL A 275 -2.09 -10.57 -21.36
N ASP A 276 -3.09 -11.32 -20.91
CA ASP A 276 -3.96 -12.11 -21.77
C ASP A 276 -4.87 -11.16 -22.59
N ARG A 277 -4.65 -11.13 -23.90
CA ARG A 277 -5.36 -10.19 -24.79
C ARG A 277 -6.82 -10.54 -24.99
N GLU A 278 -7.20 -11.80 -24.85
CA GLU A 278 -8.60 -12.23 -24.95
C GLU A 278 -9.36 -11.80 -23.71
N LYS A 279 -8.79 -12.02 -22.52
CA LYS A 279 -9.35 -11.52 -21.26
C LYS A 279 -9.43 -9.99 -21.27
N LEU A 280 -8.38 -9.30 -21.74
CA LEU A 280 -8.41 -7.84 -21.84
C LEU A 280 -9.55 -7.36 -22.74
N ALA A 281 -9.73 -7.98 -23.90
CA ALA A 281 -10.82 -7.64 -24.82
C ALA A 281 -12.21 -7.91 -24.22
N LYS A 282 -12.35 -8.97 -23.40
CA LYS A 282 -13.59 -9.28 -22.69
C LYS A 282 -13.97 -8.20 -21.68
N TYR A 283 -13.00 -7.67 -20.92
CA TYR A 283 -13.24 -6.70 -19.84
C TYR A 283 -13.11 -5.24 -20.26
N ALA A 284 -12.49 -4.95 -21.41
CA ALA A 284 -12.35 -3.62 -21.98
C ALA A 284 -12.76 -3.64 -23.46
N PRO A 285 -14.07 -3.81 -23.75
CA PRO A 285 -14.58 -3.95 -25.12
C PRO A 285 -14.43 -2.66 -25.97
N GLU A 286 -14.36 -1.50 -25.31
CA GLU A 286 -14.22 -0.21 -25.99
C GLU A 286 -12.76 0.21 -26.05
N ARG A 287 -12.33 0.71 -27.23
CA ARG A 287 -11.00 1.25 -27.48
C ARG A 287 -11.11 2.69 -27.96
N LEU A 288 -10.42 3.60 -27.26
CA LEU A 288 -10.22 4.96 -27.74
C LEU A 288 -8.83 5.07 -28.38
N THR A 289 -8.78 5.57 -29.61
CA THR A 289 -7.52 5.92 -30.26
C THR A 289 -7.29 7.43 -30.12
N VAL A 290 -6.29 7.80 -29.34
CA VAL A 290 -5.84 9.21 -29.24
C VAL A 290 -4.76 9.42 -30.32
N ARG A 291 -5.00 10.41 -31.20
CA ARG A 291 -4.07 10.79 -32.29
C ARG A 291 -3.22 11.97 -31.84
#